data_c5f4372155491f999efd0545ae5fa66e
#
_entry.id   c5f4372155491f999efd0545ae5fa66e
#
_cell.length_a   1.000
_cell.length_b   1.000
_cell.length_c   1.000
_cell.angle_alpha   90.00
_cell.angle_beta   90.00
_cell.angle_gamma   90.00
#
_symmetry.space_group_name_H-M   'P 1'
#
loop_
_entity.id
_entity.type
_entity.pdbx_description
1 polymer ?
#
loop_
_entity_poly.entity_id
_entity_poly.type
_entity_poly.pdbx_seq_one_letter_code
_entity_poly.pdbx_strand_id
1 'polypeptide(L)'
;MALNLPALYSIVISITVHVAYEPGVEPFTGATPNNVKYWSVFENNMNALFQGRFTEPEISVPKDIQDMEQIPAQDQMTWTATQIMNLARDTWDLPQTPNNADFYVLFVRGNFMDQGGVDSNAIGIAIGGTSVVAVFQDVITASSSSPSDDPFIEQVTLVHELGHSLGLVNSGVPMVSDHEDPGHPHHCAHEDCVMYWEYERANLVEFIHEVITNGSEILFGDECLNDARSFEP
;
A
#
# COMPACT_ATOMS: atom_id res chain seq x y z
N MET A 1 -1.57 -13.99 6.77
CA MET A 1 -1.53 -12.58 7.21
C MET A 1 -0.24 -12.20 7.91
N ALA A 2 0.35 -13.01 8.80
CA ALA A 2 1.73 -12.73 9.20
C ALA A 2 2.64 -12.89 7.98
N LEU A 3 3.48 -11.89 7.68
CA LEU A 3 4.35 -11.88 6.52
C LEU A 3 5.74 -12.37 6.88
N ASN A 4 6.25 -13.34 6.15
CA ASN A 4 7.62 -13.83 6.28
C ASN A 4 8.46 -13.22 5.15
N LEU A 5 9.11 -12.09 5.41
CA LEU A 5 9.92 -11.38 4.41
C LEU A 5 11.02 -12.28 3.79
N PRO A 6 11.81 -13.04 4.55
CA PRO A 6 12.75 -14.00 3.96
C PRO A 6 12.11 -14.94 2.93
N ALA A 7 10.97 -15.53 3.25
CA ALA A 7 10.28 -16.40 2.30
C ALA A 7 9.73 -15.63 1.10
N LEU A 8 9.15 -14.45 1.32
CA LEU A 8 8.62 -13.58 0.27
C LEU A 8 9.69 -13.25 -0.77
N TYR A 9 10.89 -12.91 -0.30
CA TYR A 9 11.99 -12.51 -1.18
C TYR A 9 12.85 -13.67 -1.72
N SER A 10 12.57 -14.93 -1.38
CA SER A 10 13.38 -16.07 -1.83
C SER A 10 12.62 -17.20 -2.53
N ILE A 11 11.44 -17.58 -2.04
CA ILE A 11 10.73 -18.78 -2.50
C ILE A 11 9.30 -18.54 -3.00
N VAL A 12 8.73 -17.35 -2.75
CA VAL A 12 7.38 -17.01 -3.23
C VAL A 12 7.41 -16.83 -4.75
N ILE A 13 6.53 -17.54 -5.44
CA ILE A 13 6.41 -17.53 -6.92
C ILE A 13 5.13 -16.84 -7.40
N SER A 14 4.18 -16.57 -6.48
CA SER A 14 2.99 -15.77 -6.79
C SER A 14 2.58 -14.90 -5.61
N ILE A 15 2.10 -13.70 -5.94
CA ILE A 15 1.52 -12.74 -4.99
C ILE A 15 0.13 -12.41 -5.48
N THR A 16 -0.87 -12.60 -4.62
CA THR A 16 -2.25 -12.22 -4.91
C THR A 16 -2.69 -11.10 -3.97
N VAL A 17 -3.25 -10.04 -4.52
CA VAL A 17 -3.84 -8.94 -3.76
C VAL A 17 -5.34 -9.13 -3.69
N HIS A 18 -5.87 -9.20 -2.48
CA HIS A 18 -7.29 -9.26 -2.18
C HIS A 18 -7.75 -7.90 -1.70
N VAL A 19 -8.85 -7.40 -2.23
CA VAL A 19 -9.39 -6.09 -1.90
C VAL A 19 -10.82 -6.26 -1.42
N ALA A 20 -11.14 -5.70 -0.25
CA ALA A 20 -12.50 -5.61 0.23
C ALA A 20 -12.82 -4.18 0.69
N TYR A 21 -14.10 -3.82 0.60
CA TYR A 21 -14.55 -2.46 0.90
C TYR A 21 -15.94 -2.44 1.54
N GLU A 22 -16.15 -1.49 2.46
CA GLU A 22 -17.47 -1.17 2.98
C GLU A 22 -18.31 -0.39 1.96
N PRO A 23 -19.67 -0.46 2.02
CA PRO A 23 -20.52 0.39 1.19
C PRO A 23 -20.25 1.88 1.42
N GLY A 24 -20.06 2.62 0.33
CA GLY A 24 -19.82 4.07 0.35
C GLY A 24 -18.36 4.49 0.49
N VAL A 25 -17.43 3.52 0.50
CA VAL A 25 -15.99 3.75 0.43
C VAL A 25 -15.35 2.81 -0.60
N GLU A 26 -16.01 2.68 -1.74
CA GLU A 26 -15.55 1.88 -2.86
C GLU A 26 -14.18 2.37 -3.35
N PRO A 27 -13.21 1.46 -3.63
CA PRO A 27 -11.95 1.82 -4.25
C PRO A 27 -12.16 2.55 -5.59
N PHE A 28 -11.32 3.52 -5.90
CA PHE A 28 -11.35 4.18 -7.20
C PHE A 28 -10.86 3.21 -8.28
N THR A 29 -11.79 2.73 -9.09
CA THR A 29 -11.51 1.95 -10.29
C THR A 29 -11.75 2.79 -11.53
N GLY A 30 -11.13 2.42 -12.64
CA GLY A 30 -11.18 3.20 -13.87
C GLY A 30 -9.80 3.46 -14.42
N ALA A 31 -9.67 4.52 -15.22
CA ALA A 31 -8.42 4.80 -15.90
C ALA A 31 -8.11 6.30 -15.95
N THR A 32 -6.82 6.61 -16.04
CA THR A 32 -6.31 7.94 -16.33
C THR A 32 -6.78 8.43 -17.71
N PRO A 33 -6.65 9.72 -18.03
CA PRO A 33 -6.92 10.23 -19.39
C PRO A 33 -6.13 9.52 -20.50
N ASN A 34 -4.98 8.94 -20.18
CA ASN A 34 -4.16 8.14 -21.10
C ASN A 34 -4.56 6.65 -21.14
N ASN A 35 -5.71 6.29 -20.55
CA ASN A 35 -6.26 4.94 -20.51
C ASN A 35 -5.41 3.91 -19.75
N VAL A 36 -4.64 4.36 -18.78
CA VAL A 36 -3.94 3.49 -17.80
C VAL A 36 -4.88 3.27 -16.61
N LYS A 37 -5.20 2.01 -16.29
CA LYS A 37 -6.02 1.69 -15.12
C LYS A 37 -5.29 2.13 -13.84
N TYR A 38 -5.98 2.78 -12.90
CA TYR A 38 -5.36 3.26 -11.64
C TYR A 38 -4.65 2.13 -10.88
N TRP A 39 -5.28 1.00 -10.71
CA TRP A 39 -4.70 -0.16 -10.01
C TRP A 39 -3.50 -0.81 -10.71
N SER A 40 -3.22 -0.43 -11.97
CA SER A 40 -1.96 -0.79 -12.63
C SER A 40 -0.77 -0.06 -12.04
N VAL A 41 -0.95 1.12 -11.42
CA VAL A 41 0.12 1.83 -10.70
C VAL A 41 0.60 0.97 -9.53
N PHE A 42 -0.33 0.48 -8.70
CA PHE A 42 0.00 -0.42 -7.60
C PHE A 42 0.71 -1.70 -8.09
N GLU A 43 0.16 -2.38 -9.10
CA GLU A 43 0.75 -3.59 -9.68
C GLU A 43 2.15 -3.36 -10.24
N ASN A 44 2.38 -2.25 -10.97
CA ASN A 44 3.67 -1.91 -11.56
C ASN A 44 4.73 -1.67 -10.47
N ASN A 45 4.35 -1.02 -9.35
CA ASN A 45 5.25 -0.79 -8.22
C ASN A 45 5.60 -2.10 -7.51
N MET A 46 4.64 -3.00 -7.32
CA MET A 46 4.94 -4.35 -6.80
C MET A 46 5.92 -5.08 -7.73
N ASN A 47 5.66 -5.09 -9.04
CA ASN A 47 6.56 -5.73 -10.00
C ASN A 47 7.96 -5.12 -9.98
N ALA A 48 8.07 -3.79 -9.87
CA ALA A 48 9.35 -3.09 -9.85
C ALA A 48 10.27 -3.53 -8.69
N LEU A 49 9.71 -3.84 -7.51
CA LEU A 49 10.46 -4.30 -6.35
C LEU A 49 11.10 -5.68 -6.56
N PHE A 50 10.46 -6.55 -7.35
CA PHE A 50 10.96 -7.91 -7.61
C PHE A 50 11.73 -8.04 -8.92
N GLN A 51 11.76 -7.00 -9.76
CA GLN A 51 12.42 -7.02 -11.05
C GLN A 51 13.92 -7.27 -10.94
N GLY A 52 14.41 -8.24 -11.72
CA GLY A 52 15.85 -8.62 -11.75
C GLY A 52 16.28 -9.55 -10.63
N ARG A 53 15.37 -9.97 -9.76
CA ARG A 53 15.66 -10.97 -8.72
C ARG A 53 15.67 -12.38 -9.30
N PHE A 54 16.31 -13.31 -8.57
CA PHE A 54 16.31 -14.73 -8.95
C PHE A 54 14.90 -15.32 -9.00
N THR A 55 14.03 -14.91 -8.07
CA THR A 55 12.59 -15.23 -8.08
C THR A 55 11.82 -13.95 -8.30
N GLU A 56 11.15 -13.85 -9.44
CA GLU A 56 10.19 -12.80 -9.76
C GLU A 56 8.79 -13.41 -9.65
N PRO A 57 8.01 -13.10 -8.62
CA PRO A 57 6.68 -13.69 -8.45
C PRO A 57 5.72 -13.17 -9.50
N GLU A 58 4.79 -14.01 -9.94
CA GLU A 58 3.61 -13.57 -10.69
C GLU A 58 2.70 -12.75 -9.75
N ILE A 59 2.40 -11.50 -10.12
CA ILE A 59 1.61 -10.59 -9.29
C ILE A 59 0.23 -10.42 -9.90
N SER A 60 -0.79 -10.69 -9.08
CA SER A 60 -2.21 -10.55 -9.45
C SER A 60 -2.89 -9.50 -8.59
N VAL A 61 -3.35 -8.42 -9.23
CA VAL A 61 -4.04 -7.29 -8.60
C VAL A 61 -5.39 -7.08 -9.26
N PRO A 62 -6.51 -7.00 -8.50
CA PRO A 62 -7.81 -6.66 -9.06
C PRO A 62 -7.79 -5.23 -9.59
N LYS A 63 -8.40 -5.00 -10.76
CA LYS A 63 -8.37 -3.68 -11.43
C LYS A 63 -9.76 -3.10 -11.65
N ASP A 64 -10.78 -3.90 -11.44
CA ASP A 64 -12.17 -3.51 -11.62
C ASP A 64 -12.95 -3.87 -10.35
N ILE A 65 -13.95 -3.06 -10.01
CA ILE A 65 -14.72 -3.22 -8.76
C ILE A 65 -15.40 -4.59 -8.63
N GLN A 66 -15.72 -5.22 -9.75
CA GLN A 66 -16.33 -6.56 -9.79
C GLN A 66 -15.36 -7.68 -9.36
N ASP A 67 -14.06 -7.41 -9.37
CA ASP A 67 -13.02 -8.33 -8.93
C ASP A 67 -12.66 -8.12 -7.45
N MET A 68 -13.34 -7.19 -6.78
CA MET A 68 -13.16 -6.84 -5.38
C MET A 68 -14.39 -7.24 -4.56
N GLU A 69 -14.23 -7.42 -3.26
CA GLU A 69 -15.27 -7.92 -2.38
C GLU A 69 -15.97 -6.79 -1.62
N GLN A 70 -17.28 -6.62 -1.80
CA GLN A 70 -18.06 -5.73 -0.94
C GLN A 70 -18.41 -6.48 0.35
N ILE A 71 -17.93 -5.96 1.48
CA ILE A 71 -18.29 -6.47 2.81
C ILE A 71 -19.46 -5.70 3.41
N PRO A 72 -20.16 -6.24 4.42
CA PRO A 72 -21.19 -5.49 5.15
C PRO A 72 -20.62 -4.24 5.81
N ALA A 73 -21.47 -3.20 5.95
CA ALA A 73 -21.11 -2.03 6.74
C ALA A 73 -20.76 -2.44 8.18
N GLN A 74 -19.65 -1.91 8.70
CA GLN A 74 -19.15 -2.28 10.02
C GLN A 74 -19.72 -1.40 11.14
N ASP A 75 -20.46 -0.35 10.78
CA ASP A 75 -21.04 0.63 11.72
C ASP A 75 -19.99 1.24 12.68
N GLN A 76 -18.74 1.34 12.22
CA GLN A 76 -17.60 1.80 13.00
C GLN A 76 -16.92 2.97 12.28
N MET A 77 -16.51 3.99 13.04
CA MET A 77 -15.86 5.21 12.50
C MET A 77 -14.45 5.42 13.04
N THR A 78 -13.96 4.52 13.86
CA THR A 78 -12.59 4.55 14.37
C THR A 78 -12.03 3.15 14.44
N TRP A 79 -10.79 2.96 13.97
CA TRP A 79 -10.17 1.66 13.77
C TRP A 79 -8.81 1.58 14.45
N THR A 80 -8.65 0.62 15.33
CA THR A 80 -7.34 0.20 15.82
C THR A 80 -6.74 -0.86 14.89
N ALA A 81 -5.42 -1.02 14.92
CA ALA A 81 -4.72 -2.09 14.20
C ALA A 81 -5.31 -3.49 14.50
N THR A 82 -5.70 -3.74 15.77
CA THR A 82 -6.34 -5.01 16.16
C THR A 82 -7.70 -5.22 15.49
N GLN A 83 -8.50 -4.18 15.38
CA GLN A 83 -9.82 -4.27 14.74
C GLN A 83 -9.69 -4.48 13.23
N ILE A 84 -8.74 -3.81 12.57
CA ILE A 84 -8.41 -4.02 11.16
C ILE A 84 -7.98 -5.47 10.93
N MET A 85 -7.09 -6.01 11.78
CA MET A 85 -6.65 -7.40 11.68
C MET A 85 -7.77 -8.41 11.89
N ASN A 86 -8.71 -8.12 12.79
CA ASN A 86 -9.87 -8.99 13.01
C ASN A 86 -10.79 -8.97 11.80
N LEU A 87 -11.09 -7.79 11.25
CA LEU A 87 -11.89 -7.65 10.04
C LEU A 87 -11.25 -8.42 8.87
N ALA A 88 -9.94 -8.29 8.68
CA ALA A 88 -9.22 -9.03 7.64
C ALA A 88 -9.35 -10.55 7.82
N ARG A 89 -9.24 -11.06 9.04
CA ARG A 89 -9.41 -12.50 9.33
C ARG A 89 -10.85 -12.97 9.13
N ASP A 90 -11.81 -12.14 9.49
CA ASP A 90 -13.25 -12.46 9.36
C ASP A 90 -13.67 -12.43 7.86
N THR A 91 -13.03 -11.59 7.05
CA THR A 91 -13.29 -11.48 5.61
C THR A 91 -12.61 -12.62 4.84
N TRP A 92 -11.35 -12.94 5.15
CA TRP A 92 -10.55 -13.91 4.39
C TRP A 92 -9.99 -15.03 5.28
N ASP A 93 -10.52 -16.24 5.11
CA ASP A 93 -9.99 -17.48 5.69
C ASP A 93 -9.24 -18.29 4.61
N LEU A 94 -8.17 -17.67 4.07
CA LEU A 94 -7.42 -18.28 2.98
C LEU A 94 -6.32 -19.22 3.49
N PRO A 95 -6.16 -20.41 2.88
CA PRO A 95 -5.11 -21.33 3.24
C PRO A 95 -3.74 -20.75 2.87
N GLN A 96 -2.84 -20.71 3.85
CA GLN A 96 -1.45 -20.30 3.60
C GLN A 96 -0.70 -21.41 2.85
N THR A 97 -0.02 -21.03 1.78
CA THR A 97 0.85 -21.95 1.02
C THR A 97 2.29 -21.40 1.00
N PRO A 98 3.32 -22.27 1.03
CA PRO A 98 4.70 -21.81 1.18
C PRO A 98 5.19 -20.91 0.03
N ASN A 99 4.66 -21.13 -1.17
CA ASN A 99 5.15 -20.46 -2.39
C ASN A 99 4.25 -19.31 -2.87
N ASN A 100 3.15 -19.05 -2.17
CA ASN A 100 2.24 -17.95 -2.48
C ASN A 100 2.18 -16.98 -1.31
N ALA A 101 2.09 -15.69 -1.61
CA ALA A 101 1.82 -14.66 -0.63
C ALA A 101 0.51 -13.95 -0.97
N ASP A 102 -0.30 -13.70 0.05
CA ASP A 102 -1.55 -12.97 -0.07
C ASP A 102 -1.41 -11.63 0.65
N PHE A 103 -1.73 -10.55 -0.05
CA PHE A 103 -1.87 -9.21 0.51
C PHE A 103 -3.34 -8.83 0.59
N TYR A 104 -3.71 -8.12 1.64
CA TYR A 104 -5.09 -7.82 1.97
C TYR A 104 -5.26 -6.32 2.14
N VAL A 105 -6.08 -5.71 1.30
CA VAL A 105 -6.40 -4.29 1.33
C VAL A 105 -7.85 -4.11 1.75
N LEU A 106 -8.08 -3.37 2.83
CA LEU A 106 -9.38 -3.06 3.37
C LEU A 106 -9.70 -1.57 3.19
N PHE A 107 -10.76 -1.25 2.50
CA PHE A 107 -11.32 0.11 2.46
C PHE A 107 -12.41 0.22 3.50
N VAL A 108 -12.19 1.05 4.50
CA VAL A 108 -13.09 1.21 5.65
C VAL A 108 -13.48 2.67 5.87
N ARG A 109 -14.60 2.88 6.51
CA ARG A 109 -15.07 4.21 6.88
C ARG A 109 -14.36 4.75 8.10
N GLY A 110 -14.27 6.07 8.20
CA GLY A 110 -13.78 6.76 9.39
C GLY A 110 -12.26 6.94 9.41
N ASN A 111 -11.64 6.76 10.59
CA ASN A 111 -10.26 7.14 10.85
C ASN A 111 -9.49 6.06 11.60
N PHE A 112 -8.16 6.07 11.47
CA PHE A 112 -7.29 5.29 12.32
C PHE A 112 -7.26 5.82 13.76
N MET A 113 -7.07 4.91 14.72
CA MET A 113 -6.92 5.23 16.13
C MET A 113 -5.77 4.42 16.72
N ASP A 114 -4.80 5.12 17.26
CA ASP A 114 -3.69 4.54 18.02
C ASP A 114 -3.76 4.89 19.52
N GLN A 115 -2.64 4.70 20.26
CA GLN A 115 -2.55 5.06 21.66
C GLN A 115 -2.61 6.58 21.92
N GLY A 116 -2.32 7.40 20.91
CA GLY A 116 -2.39 8.87 20.94
C GLY A 116 -3.80 9.42 20.71
N GLY A 117 -4.72 8.56 20.26
CA GLY A 117 -6.11 8.92 19.92
C GLY A 117 -6.43 8.74 18.44
N VAL A 118 -7.47 9.42 17.98
CA VAL A 118 -7.89 9.37 16.57
C VAL A 118 -6.96 10.22 15.73
N ASP A 119 -6.35 9.60 14.70
CA ASP A 119 -5.59 10.30 13.66
C ASP A 119 -6.51 10.58 12.46
N SER A 120 -6.96 11.80 12.34
CA SER A 120 -7.82 12.24 11.23
C SER A 120 -7.06 12.54 9.94
N ASN A 121 -5.74 12.41 9.92
CA ASN A 121 -4.90 12.66 8.77
C ASN A 121 -4.31 11.37 8.16
N ALA A 122 -4.39 10.25 8.89
CA ALA A 122 -3.94 8.97 8.36
C ALA A 122 -4.86 8.52 7.21
N ILE A 123 -4.33 8.49 6.00
CA ILE A 123 -5.05 8.06 4.79
C ILE A 123 -5.03 6.54 4.68
N GLY A 124 -3.91 5.93 5.04
CA GLY A 124 -3.71 4.49 5.06
C GLY A 124 -2.94 4.05 6.27
N ILE A 125 -2.85 2.75 6.47
CA ILE A 125 -1.99 2.12 7.45
C ILE A 125 -1.63 0.69 7.06
N ALA A 126 -0.35 0.38 7.07
CA ALA A 126 0.14 -1.00 7.04
C ALA A 126 0.19 -1.57 8.46
N ILE A 127 -0.35 -2.76 8.66
CA ILE A 127 -0.26 -3.42 9.96
C ILE A 127 1.08 -4.14 10.07
N GLY A 128 1.97 -3.60 10.89
CA GLY A 128 3.36 -4.05 10.99
C GLY A 128 3.54 -5.57 11.13
N GLY A 129 4.47 -6.13 10.35
CA GLY A 129 4.76 -7.56 10.30
C GLY A 129 3.67 -8.42 9.65
N THR A 130 2.72 -7.81 8.96
CA THR A 130 1.63 -8.49 8.26
C THR A 130 1.50 -8.04 6.81
N SER A 131 0.69 -8.75 6.04
CA SER A 131 0.30 -8.37 4.68
C SER A 131 -1.06 -7.65 4.62
N VAL A 132 -1.45 -6.95 5.68
CA VAL A 132 -2.74 -6.25 5.78
C VAL A 132 -2.51 -4.74 5.76
N VAL A 133 -3.21 -4.08 4.85
CA VAL A 133 -3.28 -2.63 4.70
C VAL A 133 -4.73 -2.18 4.85
N ALA A 134 -4.97 -1.07 5.53
CA ALA A 134 -6.27 -0.41 5.53
C ALA A 134 -6.15 0.99 4.90
N VAL A 135 -7.18 1.38 4.16
CA VAL A 135 -7.33 2.71 3.53
C VAL A 135 -8.58 3.38 4.06
N PHE A 136 -8.47 4.64 4.46
CA PHE A 136 -9.56 5.45 4.98
C PHE A 136 -10.05 6.41 3.89
N GLN A 137 -10.96 5.93 3.06
CA GLN A 137 -11.47 6.66 1.90
C GLN A 137 -12.14 7.99 2.29
N ASP A 138 -12.78 8.04 3.47
CA ASP A 138 -13.36 9.27 4.01
C ASP A 138 -12.29 10.35 4.21
N VAL A 139 -11.04 9.96 4.58
CA VAL A 139 -9.91 10.88 4.74
C VAL A 139 -9.37 11.35 3.40
N ILE A 140 -9.26 10.48 2.40
CA ILE A 140 -8.87 10.86 1.02
C ILE A 140 -9.79 11.96 0.52
N THR A 141 -11.10 11.70 0.53
CA THR A 141 -12.11 12.63 0.02
C THR A 141 -12.14 13.96 0.79
N ALA A 142 -11.91 13.93 2.11
CA ALA A 142 -11.86 15.13 2.94
C ALA A 142 -10.59 15.96 2.75
N SER A 143 -9.50 15.34 2.32
CA SER A 143 -8.17 15.96 2.23
C SER A 143 -7.86 16.47 0.83
N SER A 144 -8.50 15.91 -0.20
CA SER A 144 -8.22 16.29 -1.58
C SER A 144 -8.78 17.68 -1.91
N SER A 145 -8.05 18.41 -2.72
CA SER A 145 -8.49 19.72 -3.24
C SER A 145 -9.37 19.58 -4.47
N SER A 146 -9.33 18.43 -5.14
CA SER A 146 -10.11 18.11 -6.33
C SER A 146 -10.46 16.62 -6.40
N PRO A 147 -11.72 16.25 -6.65
CA PRO A 147 -12.10 14.85 -6.82
C PRO A 147 -11.35 14.10 -7.93
N SER A 148 -10.72 14.83 -8.87
CA SER A 148 -9.87 14.22 -9.90
C SER A 148 -8.54 13.67 -9.34
N ASP A 149 -8.13 14.13 -8.17
CA ASP A 149 -6.87 13.76 -7.54
C ASP A 149 -7.04 12.53 -6.63
N ASP A 150 -8.28 12.28 -6.15
CA ASP A 150 -8.59 11.18 -5.22
C ASP A 150 -8.06 9.81 -5.67
N PRO A 151 -8.22 9.39 -6.94
CA PRO A 151 -7.68 8.10 -7.38
C PRO A 151 -6.16 8.01 -7.30
N PHE A 152 -5.45 9.12 -7.50
CA PHE A 152 -3.99 9.15 -7.40
C PHE A 152 -3.54 9.14 -5.94
N ILE A 153 -4.21 9.90 -5.08
CA ILE A 153 -3.98 9.87 -3.63
C ILE A 153 -4.13 8.44 -3.12
N GLU A 154 -5.20 7.75 -3.51
CA GLU A 154 -5.43 6.34 -3.17
C GLU A 154 -4.27 5.45 -3.59
N GLN A 155 -3.82 5.55 -4.86
CA GLN A 155 -2.75 4.69 -5.38
C GLN A 155 -1.39 5.00 -4.73
N VAL A 156 -1.07 6.28 -4.50
CA VAL A 156 0.15 6.67 -3.78
C VAL A 156 0.14 6.11 -2.36
N THR A 157 -0.97 6.27 -1.64
CA THR A 157 -1.15 5.69 -0.30
C THR A 157 -0.98 4.17 -0.32
N LEU A 158 -1.63 3.46 -1.25
CA LEU A 158 -1.50 2.01 -1.35
C LEU A 158 -0.06 1.56 -1.60
N VAL A 159 0.67 2.24 -2.47
CA VAL A 159 2.07 1.92 -2.76
C VAL A 159 2.97 2.22 -1.55
N HIS A 160 2.71 3.32 -0.83
CA HIS A 160 3.42 3.67 0.41
C HIS A 160 3.24 2.58 1.48
N GLU A 161 2.00 2.23 1.80
CA GLU A 161 1.66 1.21 2.79
C GLU A 161 2.17 -0.19 2.39
N LEU A 162 2.17 -0.47 1.08
CA LEU A 162 2.81 -1.66 0.54
C LEU A 162 4.30 -1.70 0.88
N GLY A 163 5.01 -0.58 0.71
CA GLY A 163 6.43 -0.46 1.05
C GLY A 163 6.71 -0.83 2.50
N HIS A 164 5.90 -0.34 3.45
CA HIS A 164 5.98 -0.75 4.86
C HIS A 164 5.73 -2.24 5.06
N SER A 165 4.69 -2.78 4.43
CA SER A 165 4.39 -4.22 4.51
C SER A 165 5.52 -5.08 3.94
N LEU A 166 6.19 -4.60 2.89
CA LEU A 166 7.34 -5.28 2.24
C LEU A 166 8.68 -5.06 2.96
N GLY A 167 8.67 -4.32 4.07
CA GLY A 167 9.83 -4.13 4.94
C GLY A 167 10.85 -3.12 4.46
N LEU A 168 10.48 -2.23 3.53
CA LEU A 168 11.36 -1.19 3.01
C LEU A 168 11.79 -0.19 4.10
N VAL A 169 12.84 0.55 3.80
CA VAL A 169 13.44 1.56 4.67
C VAL A 169 13.67 1.01 6.08
N ASN A 170 14.52 -0.03 6.15
CA ASN A 170 14.95 -0.67 7.41
C ASN A 170 13.79 -1.26 8.26
N SER A 171 12.62 -1.48 7.67
CA SER A 171 11.47 -2.10 8.34
C SER A 171 11.46 -3.64 8.21
N GLY A 172 12.62 -4.25 7.97
CA GLY A 172 12.79 -5.70 7.83
C GLY A 172 13.66 -6.11 6.64
N VAL A 173 13.72 -5.31 5.58
CA VAL A 173 14.69 -5.37 4.49
C VAL A 173 15.83 -4.40 4.83
N PRO A 174 17.10 -4.86 4.92
CA PRO A 174 18.24 -3.99 5.19
C PRO A 174 18.46 -2.99 4.06
N MET A 175 18.76 -1.76 4.41
CA MET A 175 19.17 -0.74 3.43
C MET A 175 20.56 -1.03 2.87
N VAL A 176 20.74 -0.85 1.56
CA VAL A 176 22.05 -0.93 0.87
C VAL A 176 22.81 0.39 1.03
N SER A 177 22.11 1.51 1.01
CA SER A 177 22.63 2.85 1.30
C SER A 177 21.78 3.48 2.41
N ASP A 178 22.38 4.43 3.14
CA ASP A 178 21.68 5.17 4.20
C ASP A 178 20.78 6.22 3.57
N HIS A 179 19.47 5.96 3.54
CA HIS A 179 18.46 6.86 3.01
C HIS A 179 17.21 6.98 3.92
N GLU A 180 17.28 6.45 5.15
CA GLU A 180 16.21 6.63 6.13
C GLU A 180 16.16 8.07 6.63
N ASP A 181 14.98 8.65 6.74
CA ASP A 181 14.79 9.95 7.38
C ASP A 181 15.04 9.84 8.89
N PRO A 182 16.04 10.56 9.45
CA PRO A 182 16.35 10.49 10.87
C PRO A 182 15.23 10.98 11.79
N GLY A 183 14.32 11.79 11.27
CA GLY A 183 13.17 12.33 12.00
C GLY A 183 11.94 11.44 11.94
N HIS A 184 11.87 10.57 10.92
CA HIS A 184 10.71 9.73 10.64
C HIS A 184 11.19 8.30 10.30
N PRO A 185 11.42 7.44 11.32
CA PRO A 185 11.88 6.07 11.11
C PRO A 185 11.00 5.29 10.13
N HIS A 186 11.62 4.43 9.33
CA HIS A 186 10.99 3.63 8.28
C HIS A 186 10.47 4.43 7.08
N HIS A 187 10.87 5.69 6.95
CA HIS A 187 10.57 6.53 5.80
C HIS A 187 11.84 6.97 5.08
N CYS A 188 11.73 7.14 3.77
CA CYS A 188 12.81 7.63 2.93
C CYS A 188 13.03 9.14 3.14
N ALA A 189 14.29 9.57 3.15
CA ALA A 189 14.64 11.00 3.26
C ALA A 189 14.40 11.77 1.93
N HIS A 190 14.13 11.07 0.83
CA HIS A 190 14.01 11.65 -0.51
C HIS A 190 12.55 11.92 -0.86
N GLU A 191 12.23 13.18 -1.19
CA GLU A 191 10.90 13.67 -1.54
C GLU A 191 10.36 13.11 -2.88
N ASP A 192 11.22 12.58 -3.74
CA ASP A 192 10.85 11.93 -4.99
C ASP A 192 10.54 10.43 -4.85
N CYS A 193 10.62 9.90 -3.62
CA CYS A 193 10.28 8.51 -3.30
C CYS A 193 8.94 8.43 -2.58
N VAL A 194 8.08 7.52 -2.99
CA VAL A 194 6.78 7.29 -2.33
C VAL A 194 6.90 6.96 -0.83
N MET A 195 8.06 6.44 -0.37
CA MET A 195 8.31 6.18 1.05
C MET A 195 8.68 7.45 1.85
N TYR A 196 8.58 8.64 1.28
CA TYR A 196 8.75 9.89 2.03
C TYR A 196 7.59 10.08 3.02
N TRP A 197 7.89 10.47 4.27
CA TRP A 197 6.94 10.46 5.39
C TRP A 197 5.70 11.36 5.21
N GLU A 198 5.80 12.46 4.44
CA GLU A 198 4.66 13.35 4.22
C GLU A 198 3.54 12.68 3.41
N TYR A 199 3.82 11.58 2.72
CA TYR A 199 2.86 10.86 1.87
C TYR A 199 1.94 9.91 2.65
N GLU A 200 2.15 9.73 3.94
CA GLU A 200 1.14 9.18 4.87
C GLU A 200 0.00 10.17 5.15
N ARG A 201 0.18 11.44 4.79
CA ARG A 201 -0.71 12.54 5.12
C ARG A 201 -1.18 13.28 3.86
N ALA A 202 -2.24 14.07 4.00
CA ALA A 202 -2.93 14.74 2.92
C ALA A 202 -2.15 15.76 2.05
N ASN A 203 -0.85 15.94 2.23
CA ASN A 203 -0.03 16.90 1.48
C ASN A 203 0.54 16.34 0.16
N LEU A 204 -0.12 15.36 -0.42
CA LEU A 204 0.30 14.60 -1.61
C LEU A 204 0.21 15.34 -2.95
N VAL A 205 -0.38 16.54 -3.00
CA VAL A 205 -0.76 17.20 -4.25
C VAL A 205 0.45 17.51 -5.15
N GLU A 206 1.59 17.90 -4.58
CA GLU A 206 2.79 18.23 -5.36
C GLU A 206 3.42 16.97 -5.97
N PHE A 207 3.55 15.89 -5.20
CA PHE A 207 4.07 14.60 -5.68
C PHE A 207 3.17 14.00 -6.77
N ILE A 208 1.85 14.03 -6.57
CA ILE A 208 0.88 13.56 -7.56
C ILE A 208 1.00 14.34 -8.87
N HIS A 209 1.14 15.65 -8.79
CA HIS A 209 1.34 16.49 -10.00
C HIS A 209 2.63 16.15 -10.74
N GLU A 210 3.70 15.85 -10.02
CA GLU A 210 4.97 15.44 -10.61
C GLU A 210 4.86 14.07 -11.29
N VAL A 211 4.25 13.08 -10.62
CA VAL A 211 3.99 11.74 -11.18
C VAL A 211 3.12 11.82 -12.43
N ILE A 212 2.03 12.60 -12.40
CA ILE A 212 1.13 12.78 -13.54
C ILE A 212 1.86 13.48 -14.70
N THR A 213 2.67 14.48 -14.39
CA THR A 213 3.35 15.32 -15.41
C THR A 213 4.48 14.54 -16.07
N ASN A 214 5.24 13.76 -15.31
CA ASN A 214 6.38 12.99 -15.80
C ASN A 214 5.97 11.64 -16.40
N GLY A 215 4.73 11.19 -16.19
CA GLY A 215 4.21 9.93 -16.71
C GLY A 215 4.91 8.71 -16.08
N SER A 216 5.56 8.87 -14.92
CA SER A 216 6.15 7.76 -14.18
C SER A 216 5.05 6.99 -13.47
N GLU A 217 4.99 5.67 -13.71
CA GLU A 217 4.13 4.75 -12.97
C GLU A 217 4.86 4.10 -11.78
N ILE A 218 6.18 4.27 -11.69
CA ILE A 218 7.00 3.75 -10.59
C ILE A 218 7.26 4.87 -9.60
N LEU A 219 6.79 4.68 -8.39
CA LEU A 219 6.78 5.67 -7.31
C LEU A 219 7.90 5.44 -6.28
N PHE A 220 8.44 4.23 -6.20
CA PHE A 220 9.60 3.96 -5.36
C PHE A 220 10.85 4.58 -5.96
N GLY A 221 11.62 5.32 -5.16
CA GLY A 221 12.95 5.80 -5.53
C GLY A 221 13.95 4.66 -5.71
N ASP A 222 15.02 4.94 -6.45
CA ASP A 222 16.04 3.95 -6.82
C ASP A 222 16.65 3.24 -5.60
N GLU A 223 16.81 3.92 -4.46
CA GLU A 223 17.39 3.34 -3.24
C GLU A 223 16.45 2.30 -2.63
N CYS A 224 15.16 2.60 -2.48
CA CYS A 224 14.15 1.65 -2.02
C CYS A 224 14.04 0.43 -2.96
N LEU A 225 14.08 0.65 -4.28
CA LEU A 225 14.09 -0.44 -5.27
C LEU A 225 15.35 -1.30 -5.13
N ASN A 226 16.51 -0.67 -4.91
CA ASN A 226 17.77 -1.37 -4.75
C ASN A 226 17.81 -2.21 -3.47
N ASP A 227 17.26 -1.72 -2.36
CA ASP A 227 17.14 -2.49 -1.12
C ASP A 227 16.36 -3.78 -1.34
N ALA A 228 15.16 -3.68 -1.93
CA ALA A 228 14.32 -4.85 -2.21
C ALA A 228 15.03 -5.84 -3.16
N ARG A 229 15.63 -5.33 -4.23
CA ARG A 229 16.29 -6.16 -5.26
C ARG A 229 17.56 -6.83 -4.76
N SER A 230 18.27 -6.22 -3.82
CA SER A 230 19.53 -6.72 -3.26
C SER A 230 19.32 -7.59 -2.02
N PHE A 231 18.10 -7.67 -1.47
CA PHE A 231 17.84 -8.45 -0.28
C PHE A 231 17.90 -9.94 -0.57
N GLU A 232 18.95 -10.59 -0.07
CA GLU A 232 19.19 -12.04 -0.13
C GLU A 232 19.08 -12.60 1.30
N PRO A 233 17.88 -13.08 1.74
CA PRO A 233 17.63 -13.59 3.08
C PRO A 233 18.15 -15.01 3.31
#